data_c8a85ce6da49187eb43c499e9a86ead6
#
_entry.id   c8a85ce6da49187eb43c499e9a86ead6
#
_cell.length_a   1.000
_cell.length_b   1.000
_cell.length_c   1.000
_cell.angle_alpha   90.00
_cell.angle_beta   90.00
_cell.angle_gamma   90.00
#
_symmetry.space_group_name_H-M   'P 1'
#
loop_
_entity.id
_entity.type
_entity.pdbx_description
1 polymer ?
#
loop_
_entity_poly.entity_id
_entity_poly.type
_entity_poly.pdbx_seq_one_letter_code
_entity_poly.pdbx_strand_id
1 'polypeptide(L)'
;IAQQIGQTDAELANADSVEAQEITEEQKYSTEYYMGKIPTSPVVIDSLMIERNFANYQLGVIYKEKFKENLLAANRFNDVLKANPEERLVLPSKYNLYKIYQETGSPLANGMKQDIIENHSDSRYAVILLNPEAVLADTSDSPDARYAALYREYENQNYLQVIAGAEENINRY
;
A
#
# COMPACT_ATOMS: atom_id res chain seq x y z
N ILE A 1 18.62 -14.41 1.50
CA ILE A 1 17.35 -13.75 1.90
C ILE A 1 16.65 -14.58 3.00
N ALA A 2 16.60 -15.92 2.92
CA ALA A 2 15.98 -16.76 3.93
C ALA A 2 16.72 -16.81 5.30
N GLN A 3 18.02 -16.50 5.34
CA GLN A 3 18.82 -16.47 6.57
C GLN A 3 18.65 -15.17 7.39
N GLN A 4 18.21 -14.08 6.79
CA GLN A 4 17.96 -12.82 7.49
C GLN A 4 16.61 -12.78 8.21
N ILE A 5 15.61 -13.52 7.72
CA ILE A 5 14.28 -13.60 8.35
C ILE A 5 14.33 -14.36 9.68
N GLY A 6 15.18 -15.40 9.78
CA GLY A 6 15.31 -16.18 11.00
C GLY A 6 16.01 -15.47 12.17
N GLN A 7 16.77 -14.39 11.90
CA GLN A 7 17.41 -13.60 12.96
C GLN A 7 16.48 -12.58 13.60
N THR A 8 15.55 -12.02 12.83
CA THR A 8 14.54 -11.07 13.33
C THR A 8 13.52 -11.75 14.24
N ASP A 9 13.11 -12.98 13.92
CA ASP A 9 12.17 -13.73 14.75
C ASP A 9 12.80 -14.17 16.09
N ALA A 10 14.13 -14.43 16.12
CA ALA A 10 14.84 -14.77 17.35
C ALA A 10 15.08 -13.53 18.25
N GLU A 11 15.26 -12.34 17.69
CA GLU A 11 15.36 -11.10 18.47
C GLU A 11 14.00 -10.62 18.99
N LEU A 12 12.92 -10.81 18.23
CA LEU A 12 11.56 -10.55 18.69
C LEU A 12 11.13 -11.55 19.78
N ALA A 13 11.53 -12.82 19.68
CA ALA A 13 11.25 -13.82 20.71
C ALA A 13 12.03 -13.57 22.01
N ASN A 14 13.24 -12.99 21.94
CA ASN A 14 14.03 -12.64 23.13
C ASN A 14 13.54 -11.36 23.83
N ALA A 15 12.79 -10.49 23.16
CA ALA A 15 12.18 -9.33 23.79
C ALA A 15 10.97 -9.71 24.69
N ASP A 16 10.38 -10.90 24.47
CA ASP A 16 9.20 -11.36 25.20
C ASP A 16 9.55 -12.28 26.40
N SER A 17 10.83 -12.63 26.59
CA SER A 17 11.30 -13.52 27.66
C SER A 17 11.88 -12.79 28.90
N VAL A 18 11.61 -11.50 29.06
CA VAL A 18 11.80 -10.83 30.34
C VAL A 18 10.71 -11.35 31.28
N GLU A 19 11.10 -12.13 32.30
CA GLU A 19 10.23 -12.62 33.38
C GLU A 19 9.15 -11.58 33.70
N ALA A 20 7.89 -11.99 33.60
CA ALA A 20 6.76 -11.15 33.94
C ALA A 20 6.81 -10.83 35.45
N GLN A 21 7.58 -9.82 35.83
CA GLN A 21 7.45 -9.22 37.14
C GLN A 21 6.02 -8.70 37.24
N GLU A 22 5.29 -9.15 38.25
CA GLU A 22 3.94 -8.63 38.53
C GLU A 22 4.07 -7.13 38.77
N ILE A 23 3.76 -6.36 37.73
CA ILE A 23 3.81 -4.91 37.76
C ILE A 23 2.59 -4.43 38.52
N THR A 24 2.80 -3.68 39.59
CA THR A 24 1.70 -3.10 40.37
C THR A 24 0.89 -2.12 39.52
N GLU A 25 -0.40 -1.90 39.92
CA GLU A 25 -1.24 -0.95 39.17
C GLU A 25 -0.62 0.46 39.12
N GLU A 26 0.03 0.91 40.21
CA GLU A 26 0.71 2.21 40.24
C GLU A 26 1.89 2.28 39.29
N GLN A 27 2.66 1.18 39.14
CA GLN A 27 3.78 1.11 38.18
C GLN A 27 3.32 1.17 36.73
N LYS A 28 2.12 0.65 36.40
CA LYS A 28 1.54 0.71 35.06
C LYS A 28 1.25 2.13 34.59
N TYR A 29 1.08 3.08 35.50
CA TYR A 29 0.83 4.49 35.19
C TYR A 29 2.07 5.37 35.33
N SER A 30 3.25 4.80 35.63
CA SER A 30 4.50 5.54 35.73
C SER A 30 5.08 5.90 34.37
N THR A 31 5.74 7.06 34.29
CA THR A 31 6.46 7.49 33.08
C THR A 31 7.55 6.49 32.68
N GLU A 32 8.27 5.95 33.66
CA GLU A 32 9.36 4.97 33.48
C GLU A 32 8.87 3.71 32.78
N TYR A 33 7.68 3.22 33.12
CA TYR A 33 7.07 2.05 32.48
C TYR A 33 6.82 2.28 30.98
N TYR A 34 6.29 3.45 30.62
CA TYR A 34 6.06 3.77 29.21
C TYR A 34 7.36 4.06 28.46
N MET A 35 8.31 4.75 29.08
CA MET A 35 9.60 5.02 28.51
C MET A 35 10.37 3.73 28.21
N GLY A 36 10.29 2.72 29.10
CA GLY A 36 10.92 1.40 28.88
C GLY A 36 10.31 0.59 27.74
N LYS A 37 9.08 0.92 27.29
CA LYS A 37 8.42 0.27 26.16
C LYS A 37 8.75 0.91 24.80
N ILE A 38 9.41 2.07 24.79
CA ILE A 38 9.80 2.72 23.54
C ILE A 38 10.96 1.94 22.93
N PRO A 39 10.81 1.43 21.69
CA PRO A 39 11.87 0.72 21.01
C PRO A 39 13.10 1.63 20.82
N THR A 40 14.27 1.14 21.16
CA THR A 40 15.56 1.83 20.97
C THR A 40 16.40 1.22 19.85
N SER A 41 16.09 -0.01 19.45
CA SER A 41 16.76 -0.69 18.34
C SER A 41 16.39 -0.03 16.99
N PRO A 42 17.38 0.43 16.21
CA PRO A 42 17.12 1.00 14.88
C PRO A 42 16.33 0.05 13.96
N VAL A 43 16.64 -1.24 14.01
CA VAL A 43 15.96 -2.26 13.17
C VAL A 43 14.47 -2.36 13.51
N VAL A 44 14.14 -2.35 14.81
CA VAL A 44 12.73 -2.37 15.26
C VAL A 44 12.03 -1.07 14.86
N ILE A 45 12.68 0.08 15.02
CA ILE A 45 12.14 1.38 14.63
C ILE A 45 11.85 1.42 13.13
N ASP A 46 12.79 0.95 12.30
CA ASP A 46 12.64 0.91 10.84
C ASP A 46 11.48 -0.01 10.43
N SER A 47 11.34 -1.19 11.05
CA SER A 47 10.22 -2.10 10.81
C SER A 47 8.86 -1.43 11.14
N LEU A 48 8.78 -0.79 12.30
CA LEU A 48 7.57 -0.06 12.70
C LEU A 48 7.25 1.12 11.76
N MET A 49 8.28 1.79 11.22
CA MET A 49 8.08 2.85 10.23
C MET A 49 7.51 2.31 8.91
N ILE A 50 8.00 1.17 8.44
CA ILE A 50 7.47 0.48 7.24
C ILE A 50 6.00 0.13 7.44
N GLU A 51 5.66 -0.53 8.56
CA GLU A 51 4.29 -0.90 8.88
C GLU A 51 3.36 0.33 8.99
N ARG A 52 3.83 1.39 9.65
CA ARG A 52 3.10 2.65 9.77
C ARG A 52 2.83 3.28 8.41
N ASN A 53 3.82 3.30 7.52
CA ASN A 53 3.68 3.88 6.18
C ASN A 53 2.66 3.08 5.37
N PHE A 54 2.71 1.76 5.43
CA PHE A 54 1.72 0.90 4.79
C PHE A 54 0.31 1.09 5.38
N ALA A 55 0.18 1.16 6.71
CA ALA A 55 -1.10 1.43 7.36
C ALA A 55 -1.70 2.80 6.96
N ASN A 56 -0.87 3.86 6.89
CA ASN A 56 -1.32 5.16 6.41
C ASN A 56 -1.77 5.11 4.94
N TYR A 57 -1.06 4.38 4.08
CA TYR A 57 -1.47 4.17 2.70
C TYR A 57 -2.84 3.49 2.61
N GLN A 58 -3.03 2.39 3.34
CA GLN A 58 -4.31 1.67 3.38
C GLN A 58 -5.45 2.56 3.91
N LEU A 59 -5.21 3.35 4.97
CA LEU A 59 -6.17 4.33 5.48
C LEU A 59 -6.54 5.37 4.43
N GLY A 60 -5.55 5.87 3.68
CA GLY A 60 -5.79 6.79 2.57
C GLY A 60 -6.74 6.19 1.52
N VAL A 61 -6.51 4.93 1.14
CA VAL A 61 -7.38 4.20 0.20
C VAL A 61 -8.79 4.03 0.78
N ILE A 62 -8.91 3.63 2.05
CA ILE A 62 -10.20 3.43 2.71
C ILE A 62 -10.99 4.76 2.78
N TYR A 63 -10.36 5.85 3.21
CA TYR A 63 -11.00 7.16 3.25
C TYR A 63 -11.49 7.59 1.88
N LYS A 64 -10.67 7.41 0.84
CA LYS A 64 -11.04 7.77 -0.53
C LYS A 64 -12.17 6.89 -1.08
N GLU A 65 -12.01 5.57 -1.02
CA GLU A 65 -12.90 4.64 -1.74
C GLU A 65 -14.18 4.30 -0.97
N LYS A 66 -14.09 4.17 0.36
CA LYS A 66 -15.23 3.73 1.18
C LYS A 66 -15.98 4.90 1.82
N PHE A 67 -15.26 5.83 2.43
CA PHE A 67 -15.87 6.95 3.14
C PHE A 67 -16.07 8.19 2.25
N LYS A 68 -15.40 8.26 1.10
CA LYS A 68 -15.41 9.44 0.20
C LYS A 68 -14.91 10.73 0.87
N GLU A 69 -14.04 10.58 1.86
CA GLU A 69 -13.45 11.66 2.65
C GLU A 69 -12.11 12.10 2.04
N ASN A 70 -12.21 12.88 0.96
CA ASN A 70 -11.05 13.28 0.15
C ASN A 70 -9.97 14.02 0.95
N LEU A 71 -10.36 14.85 1.92
CA LEU A 71 -9.40 15.58 2.77
C LEU A 71 -8.60 14.63 3.67
N LEU A 72 -9.28 13.69 4.34
CA LEU A 72 -8.63 12.71 5.20
C LEU A 72 -7.73 11.77 4.39
N ALA A 73 -8.20 11.36 3.21
CA ALA A 73 -7.42 10.53 2.30
C ALA A 73 -6.13 11.25 1.85
N ALA A 74 -6.24 12.52 1.42
CA ALA A 74 -5.09 13.31 1.01
C ALA A 74 -4.07 13.49 2.13
N ASN A 75 -4.53 13.72 3.36
CA ASN A 75 -3.65 13.82 4.54
C ASN A 75 -2.86 12.51 4.73
N ARG A 76 -3.52 11.34 4.66
CA ARG A 76 -2.84 10.05 4.82
C ARG A 76 -1.80 9.79 3.73
N PHE A 77 -2.12 10.04 2.46
CA PHE A 77 -1.15 9.89 1.36
C PHE A 77 0.02 10.87 1.48
N ASN A 78 -0.22 12.10 1.92
CA ASN A 78 0.84 13.06 2.21
C ASN A 78 1.73 12.62 3.38
N ASP A 79 1.14 12.06 4.45
CA ASP A 79 1.89 11.50 5.58
C ASP A 79 2.81 10.36 5.12
N VAL A 80 2.32 9.49 4.22
CA VAL A 80 3.15 8.46 3.59
C VAL A 80 4.34 9.08 2.86
N LEU A 81 4.11 10.02 1.94
CA LEU A 81 5.17 10.61 1.12
C LEU A 81 6.22 11.38 1.94
N LYS A 82 5.82 12.01 3.06
CA LYS A 82 6.73 12.72 3.97
C LYS A 82 7.61 11.80 4.82
N ALA A 83 7.17 10.56 5.02
CA ALA A 83 7.82 9.62 5.93
C ALA A 83 8.92 8.77 5.28
N ASN A 84 9.43 9.17 4.11
CA ASN A 84 10.40 8.41 3.32
C ASN A 84 9.96 6.94 3.14
N PRO A 85 8.84 6.69 2.46
CA PRO A 85 8.25 5.38 2.35
C PRO A 85 9.04 4.45 1.42
N GLU A 86 8.70 3.17 1.46
CA GLU A 86 9.14 2.22 0.44
C GLU A 86 8.69 2.67 -0.95
N GLU A 87 9.52 2.44 -1.97
CA GLU A 87 9.29 2.90 -3.34
C GLU A 87 7.94 2.45 -3.90
N ARG A 88 7.51 1.23 -3.55
CA ARG A 88 6.20 0.68 -3.95
C ARG A 88 4.99 1.50 -3.49
N LEU A 89 5.13 2.34 -2.44
CA LEU A 89 4.06 3.19 -1.93
C LEU A 89 4.09 4.61 -2.50
N VAL A 90 5.23 5.06 -3.04
CA VAL A 90 5.43 6.43 -3.53
C VAL A 90 4.47 6.73 -4.68
N LEU A 91 4.58 5.98 -5.74
CA LEU A 91 3.85 6.24 -6.97
C LEU A 91 2.33 6.04 -6.85
N PRO A 92 1.83 4.97 -6.20
CA PRO A 92 0.40 4.85 -5.91
C PRO A 92 -0.16 5.98 -5.04
N SER A 93 0.62 6.47 -4.06
CA SER A 93 0.20 7.61 -3.22
C SER A 93 0.11 8.91 -4.03
N LYS A 94 1.11 9.20 -4.88
CA LYS A 94 1.09 10.34 -5.79
C LYS A 94 -0.11 10.30 -6.74
N TYR A 95 -0.40 9.14 -7.31
CA TYR A 95 -1.54 8.99 -8.22
C TYR A 95 -2.88 9.19 -7.52
N ASN A 96 -3.04 8.65 -6.31
CA ASN A 96 -4.24 8.87 -5.51
C ASN A 96 -4.41 10.35 -5.14
N LEU A 97 -3.34 11.05 -4.77
CA LEU A 97 -3.36 12.51 -4.53
C LEU A 97 -3.76 13.28 -5.78
N TYR A 98 -3.19 12.94 -6.94
CA TYR A 98 -3.60 13.53 -8.21
C TYR A 98 -5.11 13.38 -8.44
N LYS A 99 -5.65 12.17 -8.26
CA LYS A 99 -7.09 11.92 -8.43
C LYS A 99 -7.95 12.75 -7.47
N ILE A 100 -7.56 12.80 -6.20
CA ILE A 100 -8.25 13.62 -5.19
C ILE A 100 -8.21 15.10 -5.57
N TYR A 101 -7.05 15.63 -5.95
CA TYR A 101 -6.90 17.02 -6.34
C TYR A 101 -7.68 17.36 -7.61
N GLN A 102 -7.76 16.43 -8.56
CA GLN A 102 -8.59 16.58 -9.76
C GLN A 102 -10.07 16.63 -9.40
N GLU A 103 -10.55 15.72 -8.57
CA GLU A 103 -11.96 15.66 -8.13
C GLU A 103 -12.38 16.89 -7.30
N THR A 104 -11.47 17.43 -6.49
CA THR A 104 -11.73 18.61 -5.66
C THR A 104 -11.45 19.94 -6.36
N GLY A 105 -11.03 19.94 -7.62
CA GLY A 105 -10.68 21.15 -8.37
C GLY A 105 -9.44 21.87 -7.82
N SER A 106 -8.57 21.20 -7.09
CA SER A 106 -7.37 21.79 -6.50
C SER A 106 -6.33 22.14 -7.56
N PRO A 107 -5.67 23.32 -7.47
CA PRO A 107 -4.58 23.70 -8.37
C PRO A 107 -3.37 22.75 -8.28
N LEU A 108 -3.25 21.96 -7.21
CA LEU A 108 -2.17 20.99 -7.02
C LEU A 108 -2.25 19.80 -7.98
N ALA A 109 -3.40 19.56 -8.62
CA ALA A 109 -3.61 18.45 -9.54
C ALA A 109 -2.58 18.45 -10.69
N ASN A 110 -2.38 19.61 -11.33
CA ASN A 110 -1.45 19.73 -12.46
C ASN A 110 0.00 19.46 -12.05
N GLY A 111 0.44 20.00 -10.92
CA GLY A 111 1.78 19.75 -10.39
C GLY A 111 2.03 18.27 -10.08
N MET A 112 1.06 17.60 -9.46
CA MET A 112 1.16 16.17 -9.17
C MET A 112 1.15 15.30 -10.43
N LYS A 113 0.32 15.66 -11.43
CA LYS A 113 0.31 15.00 -12.74
C LYS A 113 1.68 15.11 -13.42
N GLN A 114 2.25 16.31 -13.43
CA GLN A 114 3.52 16.59 -14.07
C GLN A 114 4.68 15.85 -13.39
N ASP A 115 4.69 15.82 -12.04
CA ASP A 115 5.65 15.07 -11.26
C ASP A 115 5.64 13.56 -11.58
N ILE A 116 4.45 12.96 -11.75
CA ILE A 116 4.33 11.54 -12.13
C ILE A 116 4.88 11.31 -13.55
N ILE A 117 4.56 12.18 -14.51
CA ILE A 117 4.98 12.03 -15.90
C ILE A 117 6.49 12.23 -16.05
N GLU A 118 7.08 13.21 -15.38
CA GLU A 118 8.49 13.55 -15.52
C GLU A 118 9.41 12.59 -14.74
N ASN A 119 9.04 12.25 -13.51
CA ASN A 119 9.88 11.46 -12.61
C ASN A 119 9.60 9.95 -12.66
N HIS A 120 8.48 9.52 -13.26
CA HIS A 120 8.06 8.13 -13.36
C HIS A 120 7.50 7.80 -14.75
N SER A 121 8.18 8.28 -15.82
CA SER A 121 7.74 8.19 -17.23
C SER A 121 7.43 6.77 -17.70
N ASP A 122 8.18 5.78 -17.19
CA ASP A 122 8.03 4.36 -17.56
C ASP A 122 6.93 3.65 -16.79
N SER A 123 6.27 4.35 -15.87
CA SER A 123 5.23 3.77 -15.05
C SER A 123 3.90 3.65 -15.81
N ARG A 124 3.12 2.62 -15.45
CA ARG A 124 1.74 2.50 -15.92
C ARG A 124 0.90 3.75 -15.62
N TYR A 125 1.16 4.44 -14.52
CA TYR A 125 0.45 5.65 -14.15
C TYR A 125 0.75 6.81 -15.09
N ALA A 126 1.99 6.99 -15.52
CA ALA A 126 2.35 8.00 -16.51
C ALA A 126 1.68 7.71 -17.87
N VAL A 127 1.66 6.44 -18.29
CA VAL A 127 0.96 6.03 -19.53
C VAL A 127 -0.53 6.36 -19.46
N ILE A 128 -1.21 6.06 -18.34
CA ILE A 128 -2.63 6.40 -18.12
C ILE A 128 -2.85 7.91 -18.16
N LEU A 129 -1.94 8.70 -17.58
CA LEU A 129 -2.07 10.16 -17.52
C LEU A 129 -1.80 10.84 -18.87
N LEU A 130 -0.95 10.25 -19.71
CA LEU A 130 -0.65 10.76 -21.05
C LEU A 130 -1.73 10.38 -22.07
N ASN A 131 -2.26 9.14 -21.98
CA ASN A 131 -3.20 8.60 -22.95
C ASN A 131 -4.41 7.94 -22.25
N PRO A 132 -5.27 8.70 -21.55
CA PRO A 132 -6.40 8.13 -20.82
C PRO A 132 -7.37 7.36 -21.72
N GLU A 133 -7.60 7.85 -22.94
CA GLU A 133 -8.49 7.22 -23.92
C GLU A 133 -7.95 5.87 -24.43
N ALA A 134 -6.65 5.75 -24.65
CA ALA A 134 -6.03 4.51 -25.12
C ALA A 134 -6.14 3.40 -24.06
N VAL A 135 -6.02 3.75 -22.78
CA VAL A 135 -6.15 2.80 -21.67
C VAL A 135 -7.60 2.34 -21.49
N LEU A 136 -8.56 3.23 -21.73
CA LEU A 136 -10.00 2.90 -21.71
C LEU A 136 -10.41 2.07 -22.95
N ALA A 137 -9.76 2.26 -24.07
CA ALA A 137 -10.02 1.50 -25.29
C ALA A 137 -9.47 0.05 -25.22
N ASP A 138 -8.41 -0.19 -24.46
CA ASP A 138 -7.80 -1.52 -24.29
C ASP A 138 -8.36 -2.24 -23.04
N THR A 139 -9.66 -2.14 -22.83
CA THR A 139 -10.36 -2.89 -21.77
C THR A 139 -10.40 -4.39 -22.04
N SER A 140 -10.11 -4.82 -23.28
CA SER A 140 -10.13 -6.24 -23.66
C SER A 140 -9.07 -7.08 -22.93
N ASP A 141 -7.97 -6.46 -22.49
CA ASP A 141 -6.85 -7.11 -21.80
C ASP A 141 -6.76 -6.70 -20.31
N SER A 142 -7.78 -6.05 -19.76
CA SER A 142 -7.84 -5.72 -18.33
C SER A 142 -8.04 -6.98 -17.47
N PRO A 143 -7.56 -7.00 -16.19
CA PRO A 143 -7.81 -8.12 -15.28
C PRO A 143 -9.29 -8.48 -15.18
N ASP A 144 -10.16 -7.47 -15.12
CA ASP A 144 -11.61 -7.65 -15.02
C ASP A 144 -12.19 -8.27 -16.29
N ALA A 145 -11.75 -7.84 -17.48
CA ALA A 145 -12.20 -8.40 -18.76
C ALA A 145 -11.74 -9.85 -18.93
N ARG A 146 -10.50 -10.15 -18.54
CA ARG A 146 -9.96 -11.51 -18.54
C ARG A 146 -10.69 -12.41 -17.55
N TYR A 147 -10.96 -11.93 -16.35
CA TYR A 147 -11.75 -12.65 -15.37
C TYR A 147 -13.16 -12.93 -15.90
N ALA A 148 -13.83 -11.94 -16.48
CA ALA A 148 -15.16 -12.12 -17.07
C ALA A 148 -15.17 -13.10 -18.25
N ALA A 149 -14.09 -13.14 -19.04
CA ALA A 149 -13.94 -14.15 -20.10
C ALA A 149 -13.79 -15.55 -19.53
N LEU A 150 -12.94 -15.74 -18.51
CA LEU A 150 -12.76 -17.02 -17.84
C LEU A 150 -14.04 -17.49 -17.14
N TYR A 151 -14.80 -16.57 -16.55
CA TYR A 151 -16.08 -16.89 -15.92
C TYR A 151 -17.10 -17.43 -16.94
N ARG A 152 -17.15 -16.86 -18.15
CA ARG A 152 -17.99 -17.39 -19.25
C ARG A 152 -17.56 -18.80 -19.67
N GLU A 153 -16.25 -19.05 -19.75
CA GLU A 153 -15.73 -20.40 -20.05
C GLU A 153 -16.09 -21.39 -18.93
N TYR A 154 -16.09 -20.94 -17.68
CA TYR A 154 -16.56 -21.76 -16.55
C TYR A 154 -18.06 -22.09 -16.66
N GLU A 155 -18.92 -21.12 -16.99
CA GLU A 155 -20.35 -21.33 -17.23
C GLU A 155 -20.59 -22.30 -18.40
N ASN A 156 -19.73 -22.26 -19.42
CA ASN A 156 -19.76 -23.17 -20.56
C ASN A 156 -19.14 -24.56 -20.25
N GLN A 157 -18.74 -24.84 -19.02
CA GLN A 157 -18.08 -26.06 -18.56
C GLN A 157 -16.73 -26.36 -19.23
N ASN A 158 -16.06 -25.38 -19.80
CA ASN A 158 -14.75 -25.47 -20.45
C ASN A 158 -13.61 -25.40 -19.40
N TYR A 159 -13.64 -26.28 -18.43
CA TYR A 159 -12.76 -26.22 -17.24
C TYR A 159 -11.26 -26.23 -17.56
N LEU A 160 -10.82 -26.91 -18.61
CA LEU A 160 -9.40 -26.90 -18.99
C LEU A 160 -8.94 -25.52 -19.45
N GLN A 161 -9.79 -24.78 -20.16
CA GLN A 161 -9.49 -23.41 -20.59
C GLN A 161 -9.49 -22.45 -19.41
N VAL A 162 -10.39 -22.66 -18.46
CA VAL A 162 -10.43 -21.87 -17.20
C VAL A 162 -9.14 -22.04 -16.41
N ILE A 163 -8.65 -23.28 -16.24
CA ILE A 163 -7.42 -23.57 -15.50
C ILE A 163 -6.23 -22.90 -16.19
N ALA A 164 -6.05 -23.11 -17.50
CA ALA A 164 -4.94 -22.53 -18.25
C ALA A 164 -4.95 -20.99 -18.21
N GLY A 165 -6.12 -20.37 -18.41
CA GLY A 165 -6.26 -18.92 -18.35
C GLY A 165 -6.09 -18.33 -16.97
N ALA A 166 -6.49 -19.06 -15.92
CA ALA A 166 -6.24 -18.64 -14.54
C ALA A 166 -4.75 -18.66 -14.18
N GLU A 167 -4.03 -19.71 -14.59
CA GLU A 167 -2.56 -19.79 -14.44
C GLU A 167 -1.85 -18.65 -15.17
N GLU A 168 -2.27 -18.33 -16.41
CA GLU A 168 -1.73 -17.19 -17.15
C GLU A 168 -1.98 -15.87 -16.40
N ASN A 169 -3.17 -15.64 -15.87
CA ASN A 169 -3.50 -14.43 -15.11
C ASN A 169 -2.69 -14.29 -13.82
N ILE A 170 -2.49 -15.39 -13.06
CA ILE A 170 -1.67 -15.40 -11.84
C ILE A 170 -0.21 -15.04 -12.15
N ASN A 171 0.32 -15.49 -13.28
CA ASN A 171 1.70 -15.19 -13.67
C ASN A 171 1.87 -13.77 -14.22
N ARG A 172 0.79 -13.11 -14.64
CA ARG A 172 0.84 -11.79 -15.27
C ARG A 172 0.58 -10.64 -14.31
N TYR A 173 -0.17 -10.87 -13.25
CA TYR A 173 -0.61 -9.88 -12.26
C TYR A 173 -0.16 -10.23 -10.84
#